data_1b5bad33e57635346c68eef3ca27baa6
#
_entry.id   1b5bad33e57635346c68eef3ca27baa6
#
_cell.length_a   1.000
_cell.length_b   1.000
_cell.length_c   1.000
_cell.angle_alpha   90.00
_cell.angle_beta   90.00
_cell.angle_gamma   90.00
#
_symmetry.space_group_name_H-M   'P 1'
#
loop_
_entity.id
_entity.type
_entity.pdbx_description
1 polymer ?
#
loop_
_entity_poly.entity_id
_entity_poly.type
_entity_poly.pdbx_seq_one_letter_code
_entity_poly.pdbx_strand_id
1 'polypeptide(L)'
;MTVSAANSSLTGIRDAINKADAGVTASIIKTGDGSYRLSMTSNETGVDNAATISVSGDSALQSMLNYDGTSSSNMTQSIAAQNAKLSVNNVEIENSSNTISDALEGITLNLSGETTGTQTLTVTKDTSSASSTIAAWVTAYNTLQDAFASLTKYTKVDAGTDAQDTTNGALLGDSTLRTIQSQMKDMLTNTSSTSTYKTLSQIGITTDPTSGKLNTDQTKLDAALAKDPDGIKAMIVGDGKTTGIATKLSNNLTSWLSSTGMVQAATDGVSKTLNNLTQQYNKVSDNIDATIARLKTQFTALDVTISKLNNTSSYLTSQFETSSSTTK
;
A
#
# COMPACT_ATOMS: atom_id res chain seq x y z
N MET A 1 32.64 15.14 -39.67
CA MET A 1 31.78 16.25 -40.12
C MET A 1 32.36 16.95 -41.31
N THR A 2 31.56 17.70 -42.10
CA THR A 2 32.07 18.50 -43.25
C THR A 2 31.86 19.97 -42.93
N VAL A 3 32.92 20.77 -43.07
CA VAL A 3 32.85 22.25 -42.99
C VAL A 3 32.65 22.80 -44.38
N SER A 4 31.66 23.67 -44.57
CA SER A 4 31.32 24.34 -45.82
C SER A 4 31.05 25.83 -45.57
N ALA A 5 30.87 26.62 -46.61
CA ALA A 5 30.52 28.03 -46.45
C ALA A 5 29.28 28.30 -45.58
N ALA A 6 28.37 27.32 -45.51
CA ALA A 6 27.14 27.45 -44.72
C ALA A 6 27.36 27.29 -43.20
N ASN A 7 28.43 26.59 -42.75
CA ASN A 7 28.74 26.30 -41.35
C ASN A 7 30.16 26.68 -40.93
N SER A 8 30.83 27.57 -41.70
CA SER A 8 32.20 28.00 -41.42
C SER A 8 32.35 29.03 -40.31
N SER A 9 31.24 29.56 -39.78
CA SER A 9 31.27 30.44 -38.60
C SER A 9 31.61 29.59 -37.32
N LEU A 10 32.11 30.30 -36.28
CA LEU A 10 32.44 29.66 -35.00
C LEU A 10 31.22 28.91 -34.39
N THR A 11 30.02 29.49 -34.52
CA THR A 11 28.77 28.85 -34.12
C THR A 11 28.43 27.67 -35.02
N GLY A 12 28.61 27.77 -36.33
CA GLY A 12 28.36 26.65 -37.24
C GLY A 12 29.27 25.46 -37.01
N ILE A 13 30.55 25.72 -36.70
CA ILE A 13 31.51 24.66 -36.35
C ILE A 13 31.11 23.98 -35.03
N ARG A 14 30.80 24.75 -33.99
CA ARG A 14 30.29 24.22 -32.73
C ARG A 14 29.08 23.31 -32.92
N ASP A 15 28.08 23.80 -33.66
CA ASP A 15 26.84 23.08 -33.90
C ASP A 15 27.07 21.78 -34.71
N ALA A 16 27.99 21.86 -35.69
CA ALA A 16 28.35 20.71 -36.51
C ALA A 16 29.11 19.64 -35.68
N ILE A 17 29.99 20.03 -34.73
CA ILE A 17 30.66 19.11 -33.81
C ILE A 17 29.64 18.45 -32.91
N ASN A 18 28.77 19.23 -32.26
CA ASN A 18 27.78 18.68 -31.32
C ASN A 18 26.75 17.78 -32.04
N LYS A 19 26.38 18.10 -33.26
CA LYS A 19 25.49 17.28 -34.09
C LYS A 19 26.13 15.97 -34.53
N ALA A 20 27.47 15.93 -34.63
CA ALA A 20 28.19 14.69 -35.03
C ALA A 20 28.19 13.62 -33.94
N ASP A 21 27.89 13.99 -32.69
CA ASP A 21 27.83 13.11 -31.52
C ASP A 21 29.04 12.14 -31.43
N ALA A 22 30.21 12.70 -31.61
CA ALA A 22 31.47 11.95 -31.71
C ALA A 22 32.19 11.84 -30.34
N GLY A 23 31.46 11.77 -29.24
CA GLY A 23 31.99 11.66 -27.87
C GLY A 23 32.62 12.93 -27.31
N VAL A 24 32.41 14.10 -27.98
CA VAL A 24 32.90 15.40 -27.55
C VAL A 24 31.79 16.44 -27.62
N THR A 25 31.83 17.40 -26.69
CA THR A 25 30.94 18.55 -26.68
C THR A 25 31.76 19.83 -26.92
N ALA A 26 31.33 20.65 -27.91
CA ALA A 26 31.92 21.94 -28.23
C ALA A 26 31.09 23.08 -27.64
N SER A 27 31.76 24.09 -27.12
CA SER A 27 31.16 25.32 -26.59
C SER A 27 31.95 26.56 -27.02
N ILE A 28 31.31 27.72 -27.02
CA ILE A 28 31.97 29.00 -27.34
C ILE A 28 32.07 29.76 -26.02
N ILE A 29 33.29 30.17 -25.68
CA ILE A 29 33.59 30.91 -24.48
C ILE A 29 34.00 32.34 -24.91
N LYS A 30 33.32 33.38 -24.36
CA LYS A 30 33.72 34.77 -24.51
C LYS A 30 34.91 35.04 -23.57
N THR A 31 36.02 35.47 -24.13
CA THR A 31 37.26 35.71 -23.37
C THR A 31 37.56 37.22 -23.18
N GLY A 32 36.81 38.11 -23.79
CA GLY A 32 36.93 39.56 -23.70
C GLY A 32 35.97 40.25 -24.64
N ASP A 33 36.06 41.60 -24.77
CA ASP A 33 35.21 42.32 -25.69
C ASP A 33 35.57 41.99 -27.15
N GLY A 34 34.61 41.35 -27.85
CA GLY A 34 34.75 40.88 -29.22
C GLY A 34 35.61 39.62 -29.40
N SER A 35 36.15 39.03 -28.32
CA SER A 35 37.01 37.85 -28.41
C SER A 35 36.27 36.59 -27.95
N TYR A 36 36.33 35.52 -28.78
CA TYR A 36 35.68 34.25 -28.51
C TYR A 36 36.63 33.09 -28.78
N ARG A 37 36.51 32.02 -28.02
CA ARG A 37 37.25 30.74 -28.22
C ARG A 37 36.26 29.58 -28.32
N LEU A 38 36.58 28.64 -29.19
CA LEU A 38 35.95 27.34 -29.23
C LEU A 38 36.62 26.44 -28.18
N SER A 39 35.86 25.94 -27.27
CA SER A 39 36.28 24.91 -26.28
C SER A 39 35.66 23.59 -26.64
N MET A 40 36.40 22.54 -26.53
CA MET A 40 35.91 21.15 -26.67
C MET A 40 36.21 20.36 -25.41
N THR A 41 35.26 19.55 -25.00
CA THR A 41 35.38 18.69 -23.83
C THR A 41 34.95 17.28 -24.22
N SER A 42 35.71 16.27 -23.82
CA SER A 42 35.28 14.87 -23.93
C SER A 42 34.06 14.62 -23.05
N ASN A 43 33.09 13.88 -23.54
CA ASN A 43 31.90 13.52 -22.78
C ASN A 43 32.21 12.46 -21.72
N GLU A 44 33.25 11.67 -21.93
CA GLU A 44 33.70 10.61 -21.01
C GLU A 44 35.10 10.97 -20.45
N THR A 45 35.38 10.48 -19.24
CA THR A 45 36.67 10.62 -18.59
C THR A 45 37.64 9.50 -18.98
N GLY A 46 38.91 9.63 -18.60
CA GLY A 46 39.92 8.63 -18.83
C GLY A 46 40.81 8.84 -20.05
N VAL A 47 42.01 8.28 -20.02
CA VAL A 47 42.99 8.46 -21.08
C VAL A 47 42.56 7.89 -22.42
N ASP A 48 41.79 6.82 -22.43
CA ASP A 48 41.26 6.18 -23.64
C ASP A 48 40.20 7.06 -24.36
N ASN A 49 39.62 8.02 -23.65
CA ASN A 49 38.63 8.98 -24.15
C ASN A 49 39.26 10.38 -24.44
N ALA A 50 40.58 10.44 -24.53
CA ALA A 50 41.25 11.69 -24.91
C ALA A 50 40.82 12.12 -26.31
N ALA A 51 40.34 13.36 -26.41
CA ALA A 51 39.85 13.91 -27.67
C ALA A 51 41.04 14.12 -28.65
N THR A 52 40.87 13.69 -29.88
CA THR A 52 41.76 13.99 -31.00
C THR A 52 40.98 14.63 -32.15
N ILE A 53 41.61 15.53 -32.89
CA ILE A 53 40.98 16.24 -34.00
C ILE A 53 41.88 16.10 -35.24
N SER A 54 41.35 15.50 -36.29
CA SER A 54 41.99 15.40 -37.57
C SER A 54 41.22 16.16 -38.64
N VAL A 55 41.88 17.07 -39.34
CA VAL A 55 41.29 17.87 -40.41
C VAL A 55 41.92 17.48 -41.70
N SER A 56 41.15 17.31 -42.77
CA SER A 56 41.62 17.05 -44.14
C SER A 56 40.95 17.95 -45.14
N GLY A 57 41.64 18.27 -46.26
CA GLY A 57 41.13 19.02 -47.40
C GLY A 57 41.48 20.50 -47.43
N ASP A 58 41.68 21.17 -46.26
CA ASP A 58 42.11 22.56 -46.16
C ASP A 58 43.30 22.71 -45.23
N SER A 59 44.43 23.17 -45.75
CA SER A 59 45.69 23.28 -45.02
C SER A 59 45.67 24.37 -43.94
N ALA A 60 44.86 25.43 -44.08
CA ALA A 60 44.73 26.49 -43.08
C ALA A 60 43.93 26.02 -41.90
N LEU A 61 42.78 25.33 -42.15
CA LEU A 61 41.99 24.71 -41.06
C LEU A 61 42.75 23.55 -40.38
N GLN A 62 43.52 22.79 -41.15
CA GLN A 62 44.36 21.72 -40.60
C GLN A 62 45.39 22.29 -39.64
N SER A 63 46.11 23.38 -39.98
CA SER A 63 47.07 24.02 -39.07
C SER A 63 46.42 24.63 -37.81
N MET A 64 45.15 25.06 -37.90
CA MET A 64 44.42 25.67 -36.77
C MET A 64 43.79 24.65 -35.82
N LEU A 65 43.22 23.57 -36.37
CA LEU A 65 42.32 22.73 -35.60
C LEU A 65 42.86 21.27 -35.37
N ASN A 66 43.89 20.88 -36.09
CA ASN A 66 44.47 19.58 -35.87
C ASN A 66 45.00 19.43 -34.43
N TYR A 67 44.62 18.37 -33.75
CA TYR A 67 45.09 18.07 -32.40
C TYR A 67 45.24 16.56 -32.23
N ASP A 68 46.45 16.14 -32.00
CA ASP A 68 46.85 14.74 -31.84
C ASP A 68 47.24 14.37 -30.37
N GLY A 69 46.98 15.24 -29.44
CA GLY A 69 47.38 15.07 -28.04
C GLY A 69 48.80 15.60 -27.75
N THR A 70 49.47 16.19 -28.72
CA THR A 70 50.83 16.75 -28.56
C THR A 70 50.81 18.28 -28.55
N SER A 71 51.89 18.87 -28.09
CA SER A 71 52.05 20.33 -28.02
C SER A 71 52.35 21.01 -29.37
N SER A 72 52.36 20.26 -30.48
CA SER A 72 52.68 20.77 -31.80
C SER A 72 51.49 21.39 -32.57
N SER A 73 50.30 21.38 -32.01
CA SER A 73 49.08 21.97 -32.57
C SER A 73 48.86 23.41 -32.08
N ASN A 74 48.08 24.21 -32.86
CA ASN A 74 47.63 25.53 -32.42
C ASN A 74 46.49 25.45 -31.37
N MET A 75 46.03 24.27 -31.09
CA MET A 75 45.07 24.00 -29.98
C MET A 75 45.82 23.87 -28.65
N THR A 76 45.26 24.43 -27.60
CA THR A 76 45.82 24.35 -26.23
C THR A 76 44.99 23.38 -25.42
N GLN A 77 45.62 22.34 -24.92
CA GLN A 77 45.02 21.44 -23.94
C GLN A 77 45.02 22.10 -22.56
N SER A 78 43.85 22.39 -22.03
CA SER A 78 43.70 22.99 -20.71
C SER A 78 43.75 21.94 -19.59
N ILE A 79 43.14 20.79 -19.83
CA ILE A 79 43.09 19.65 -18.91
C ILE A 79 43.40 18.39 -19.68
N ALA A 80 44.42 17.67 -19.25
CA ALA A 80 44.77 16.36 -19.83
C ALA A 80 43.80 15.29 -19.35
N ALA A 81 43.42 14.38 -20.23
CA ALA A 81 42.68 13.18 -19.85
C ALA A 81 43.50 12.32 -18.88
N GLN A 82 42.90 11.91 -17.81
CA GLN A 82 43.54 11.07 -16.78
C GLN A 82 42.57 9.98 -16.33
N ASN A 83 43.11 8.86 -15.93
CA ASN A 83 42.36 7.81 -15.26
C ASN A 83 42.23 8.13 -13.76
N ALA A 84 41.12 7.69 -13.17
CA ALA A 84 40.97 7.66 -11.74
C ALA A 84 41.93 6.63 -11.16
N LYS A 85 42.66 7.03 -10.10
CA LYS A 85 43.56 6.16 -9.35
C LYS A 85 43.14 6.13 -7.89
N LEU A 86 42.95 4.93 -7.37
CA LEU A 86 42.58 4.70 -5.98
C LEU A 86 43.30 3.48 -5.43
N SER A 87 43.49 3.42 -4.14
CA SER A 87 44.01 2.25 -3.45
C SER A 87 42.94 1.70 -2.50
N VAL A 88 42.61 0.43 -2.64
CA VAL A 88 41.62 -0.27 -1.78
C VAL A 88 42.37 -1.42 -1.08
N ASN A 89 42.43 -1.40 0.23
CA ASN A 89 43.16 -2.38 1.03
C ASN A 89 44.63 -2.57 0.54
N ASN A 90 45.30 -1.48 0.20
CA ASN A 90 46.67 -1.44 -0.35
C ASN A 90 46.80 -2.07 -1.75
N VAL A 91 45.71 -2.30 -2.45
CA VAL A 91 45.70 -2.69 -3.87
C VAL A 91 45.39 -1.46 -4.71
N GLU A 92 46.33 -1.11 -5.60
CA GLU A 92 46.12 0.01 -6.53
C GLU A 92 45.18 -0.40 -7.66
N ILE A 93 44.22 0.46 -7.92
CA ILE A 93 43.20 0.31 -8.96
C ILE A 93 43.25 1.55 -9.83
N GLU A 94 43.25 1.34 -11.13
CA GLU A 94 43.17 2.40 -12.14
C GLU A 94 41.93 2.14 -13.02
N ASN A 95 41.11 3.19 -13.23
CA ASN A 95 39.91 3.08 -14.01
C ASN A 95 39.69 4.36 -14.84
N SER A 96 39.18 4.21 -16.06
CA SER A 96 38.89 5.35 -16.95
C SER A 96 37.71 6.19 -16.48
N SER A 97 36.85 5.66 -15.60
CA SER A 97 35.66 6.30 -15.07
C SER A 97 35.81 6.62 -13.59
N ASN A 98 35.14 7.70 -13.13
CA ASN A 98 34.96 7.99 -11.71
C ASN A 98 33.86 7.14 -11.07
N THR A 99 33.08 6.38 -11.85
CA THR A 99 32.13 5.37 -11.36
C THR A 99 32.69 3.99 -11.62
N ILE A 100 33.10 3.29 -10.56
CA ILE A 100 33.82 2.02 -10.62
C ILE A 100 32.94 0.93 -10.00
N SER A 101 32.49 -0.02 -10.80
CA SER A 101 31.59 -1.09 -10.37
C SER A 101 32.23 -2.47 -10.30
N ASP A 102 33.48 -2.58 -10.70
CA ASP A 102 34.22 -3.84 -10.86
C ASP A 102 35.41 -3.98 -9.89
N ALA A 103 35.72 -2.94 -9.12
CA ALA A 103 36.81 -2.96 -8.15
C ALA A 103 36.54 -3.81 -6.90
N LEU A 104 35.28 -3.84 -6.47
CA LEU A 104 34.80 -4.63 -5.34
C LEU A 104 33.50 -5.31 -5.71
N GLU A 105 33.41 -6.62 -5.48
CA GLU A 105 32.23 -7.40 -5.84
C GLU A 105 30.96 -6.83 -5.14
N GLY A 106 29.96 -6.49 -5.95
CA GLY A 106 28.68 -5.97 -5.47
C GLY A 106 28.69 -4.53 -4.97
N ILE A 107 29.80 -3.79 -5.15
CA ILE A 107 29.91 -2.38 -4.69
C ILE A 107 30.27 -1.49 -5.88
N THR A 108 29.54 -0.40 -6.05
CA THR A 108 29.88 0.67 -6.98
C THR A 108 30.47 1.84 -6.21
N LEU A 109 31.68 2.24 -6.57
CA LEU A 109 32.38 3.41 -6.00
C LEU A 109 32.16 4.61 -6.92
N ASN A 110 31.64 5.71 -6.40
CA ASN A 110 31.52 6.97 -7.11
C ASN A 110 32.55 7.95 -6.50
N LEU A 111 33.60 8.24 -7.26
CA LEU A 111 34.66 9.12 -6.83
C LEU A 111 34.27 10.57 -7.11
N SER A 112 34.22 11.39 -6.07
CA SER A 112 33.83 12.81 -6.17
C SER A 112 35.01 13.77 -6.00
N GLY A 113 36.18 13.26 -5.60
CA GLY A 113 37.36 14.06 -5.40
C GLY A 113 38.51 13.26 -4.80
N GLU A 114 39.67 13.90 -4.72
CA GLU A 114 40.85 13.31 -4.08
C GLU A 114 40.69 13.29 -2.54
N THR A 115 41.12 12.19 -1.92
CA THR A 115 41.11 12.05 -0.46
C THR A 115 42.44 12.43 0.16
N THR A 116 42.41 13.07 1.34
CA THR A 116 43.60 13.27 2.15
C THR A 116 43.70 12.17 3.19
N GLY A 117 44.70 11.28 3.03
CA GLY A 117 44.89 10.13 3.90
C GLY A 117 43.91 8.98 3.66
N THR A 118 44.00 7.97 4.53
CA THR A 118 43.15 6.75 4.41
C THR A 118 41.73 7.04 4.85
N GLN A 119 40.76 6.67 4.04
CA GLN A 119 39.33 6.72 4.36
C GLN A 119 38.84 5.30 4.67
N THR A 120 37.84 5.19 5.56
CA THR A 120 37.23 3.91 5.89
C THR A 120 35.88 3.81 5.20
N LEU A 121 35.74 2.84 4.30
CA LEU A 121 34.42 2.47 3.75
C LEU A 121 33.74 1.50 4.70
N THR A 122 32.59 1.90 5.24
CA THR A 122 31.75 1.02 6.06
C THR A 122 30.55 0.59 5.23
N VAL A 123 30.41 -0.72 5.01
CA VAL A 123 29.25 -1.31 4.33
C VAL A 123 28.28 -1.79 5.40
N THR A 124 27.09 -1.20 5.42
CA THR A 124 26.01 -1.60 6.31
C THR A 124 24.85 -2.12 5.49
N LYS A 125 24.18 -3.17 5.99
CA LYS A 125 22.97 -3.70 5.36
C LYS A 125 21.87 -2.64 5.46
N ASP A 126 21.29 -2.24 4.33
CA ASP A 126 20.12 -1.36 4.32
C ASP A 126 18.88 -2.15 4.75
N THR A 127 18.35 -1.78 5.90
CA THR A 127 17.16 -2.39 6.49
C THR A 127 15.92 -1.49 6.45
N SER A 128 15.99 -0.33 5.79
CA SER A 128 14.92 0.67 5.73
C SER A 128 13.64 0.12 5.10
N SER A 129 13.78 -0.66 4.03
CA SER A 129 12.66 -1.33 3.36
C SER A 129 11.98 -2.37 4.26
N ALA A 130 12.75 -3.13 5.04
CA ALA A 130 12.21 -4.08 5.99
C ALA A 130 11.47 -3.37 7.15
N SER A 131 12.07 -2.29 7.68
CA SER A 131 11.46 -1.45 8.72
C SER A 131 10.12 -0.87 8.28
N SER A 132 10.07 -0.26 7.08
CA SER A 132 8.84 0.31 6.52
C SER A 132 7.77 -0.75 6.24
N THR A 133 8.14 -1.93 5.79
CA THR A 133 7.21 -3.04 5.55
C THR A 133 6.60 -3.54 6.86
N ILE A 134 7.39 -3.66 7.92
CA ILE A 134 6.90 -4.05 9.25
C ILE A 134 5.95 -2.98 9.79
N ALA A 135 6.28 -1.69 9.65
CA ALA A 135 5.41 -0.59 10.07
C ALA A 135 4.07 -0.59 9.31
N ALA A 136 4.08 -0.86 8.02
CA ALA A 136 2.86 -1.00 7.21
C ALA A 136 2.01 -2.20 7.68
N TRP A 137 2.62 -3.34 7.99
CA TRP A 137 1.93 -4.50 8.55
C TRP A 137 1.29 -4.19 9.90
N VAL A 138 2.00 -3.50 10.81
CA VAL A 138 1.44 -3.05 12.09
C VAL A 138 0.25 -2.12 11.88
N THR A 139 0.35 -1.18 10.94
CA THR A 139 -0.74 -0.26 10.61
C THR A 139 -1.98 -1.01 10.10
N ALA A 140 -1.80 -1.97 9.19
CA ALA A 140 -2.91 -2.78 8.67
C ALA A 140 -3.57 -3.63 9.78
N TYR A 141 -2.77 -4.22 10.68
CA TYR A 141 -3.27 -4.94 11.84
C TYR A 141 -4.11 -4.02 12.75
N ASN A 142 -3.60 -2.82 13.05
CA ASN A 142 -4.30 -1.85 13.89
C ASN A 142 -5.62 -1.37 13.27
N THR A 143 -5.66 -1.17 11.95
CA THR A 143 -6.89 -0.84 11.23
C THR A 143 -7.93 -1.95 11.38
N LEU A 144 -7.51 -3.22 11.33
CA LEU A 144 -8.41 -4.36 11.57
C LEU A 144 -8.92 -4.38 13.01
N GLN A 145 -8.08 -4.05 14.00
CA GLN A 145 -8.52 -3.91 15.40
C GLN A 145 -9.56 -2.78 15.57
N ASP A 146 -9.38 -1.66 14.88
CA ASP A 146 -10.37 -0.57 14.88
C ASP A 146 -11.72 -1.00 14.29
N ALA A 147 -11.69 -1.77 13.20
CA ALA A 147 -12.90 -2.35 12.62
C ALA A 147 -13.60 -3.30 13.60
N PHE A 148 -12.85 -4.17 14.28
CA PHE A 148 -13.40 -5.05 15.31
C PHE A 148 -14.02 -4.25 16.47
N ALA A 149 -13.32 -3.24 16.96
CA ALA A 149 -13.84 -2.39 18.03
C ALA A 149 -15.14 -1.67 17.62
N SER A 150 -15.23 -1.19 16.39
CA SER A 150 -16.43 -0.56 15.84
C SER A 150 -17.59 -1.54 15.72
N LEU A 151 -17.35 -2.74 15.20
CA LEU A 151 -18.36 -3.78 15.02
C LEU A 151 -18.88 -4.38 16.33
N THR A 152 -18.08 -4.31 17.41
CA THR A 152 -18.45 -4.84 18.74
C THR A 152 -18.73 -3.75 19.77
N LYS A 153 -18.79 -2.49 19.32
CA LYS A 153 -19.05 -1.35 20.22
C LYS A 153 -20.32 -1.58 21.04
N TYR A 154 -20.23 -1.36 22.34
CA TYR A 154 -21.36 -1.38 23.24
C TYR A 154 -21.63 0.03 23.75
N THR A 155 -22.86 0.49 23.62
CA THR A 155 -23.38 1.72 24.24
C THR A 155 -24.36 1.34 25.34
N LYS A 156 -24.07 1.78 26.57
CA LYS A 156 -24.93 1.50 27.72
C LYS A 156 -26.28 2.15 27.51
N VAL A 157 -27.34 1.39 27.76
CA VAL A 157 -28.74 1.88 27.75
C VAL A 157 -29.05 2.55 29.08
N ASP A 158 -29.78 3.66 29.04
CA ASP A 158 -30.29 4.30 30.28
C ASP A 158 -31.29 3.41 30.99
N ALA A 159 -31.27 3.45 32.32
CA ALA A 159 -32.16 2.65 33.15
C ALA A 159 -33.64 2.98 32.84
N GLY A 160 -34.42 1.95 32.48
CA GLY A 160 -35.86 2.09 32.19
C GLY A 160 -36.20 2.12 30.70
N THR A 161 -35.26 1.95 29.79
CA THR A 161 -35.53 1.73 28.35
C THR A 161 -35.55 0.24 28.02
N ASP A 162 -36.59 -0.22 27.32
CA ASP A 162 -36.77 -1.64 26.94
C ASP A 162 -36.00 -2.04 25.65
N ALA A 163 -35.43 -1.06 24.96
CA ALA A 163 -34.73 -1.30 23.70
C ALA A 163 -33.24 -1.06 23.82
N GLN A 164 -32.42 -1.89 23.10
CA GLN A 164 -30.99 -1.65 22.97
C GLN A 164 -30.72 -0.36 22.19
N ASP A 165 -29.60 0.30 22.53
CA ASP A 165 -29.15 1.49 21.80
C ASP A 165 -28.84 1.13 20.35
N THR A 166 -29.39 1.87 19.40
CA THR A 166 -29.23 1.67 17.97
C THR A 166 -27.80 1.96 17.49
N THR A 167 -26.94 2.56 18.34
CA THR A 167 -25.52 2.83 18.05
C THR A 167 -24.59 1.67 18.43
N ASN A 168 -25.13 0.56 18.94
CA ASN A 168 -24.36 -0.65 19.19
C ASN A 168 -23.77 -1.22 17.89
N GLY A 169 -22.59 -1.80 17.99
CA GLY A 169 -21.96 -2.47 16.86
C GLY A 169 -22.78 -3.66 16.34
N ALA A 170 -22.86 -3.80 15.04
CA ALA A 170 -23.70 -4.82 14.38
C ALA A 170 -23.35 -6.27 14.76
N LEU A 171 -22.11 -6.51 15.21
CA LEU A 171 -21.60 -7.82 15.64
C LEU A 171 -21.35 -7.89 17.16
N LEU A 172 -22.04 -7.04 17.94
CA LEU A 172 -21.96 -7.09 19.39
C LEU A 172 -22.37 -8.48 19.90
N GLY A 173 -21.44 -9.16 20.58
CA GLY A 173 -21.65 -10.52 21.10
C GLY A 173 -21.48 -11.64 20.09
N ASP A 174 -21.11 -11.36 18.84
CA ASP A 174 -20.87 -12.39 17.82
C ASP A 174 -19.73 -13.34 18.22
N SER A 175 -19.98 -14.63 18.16
CA SER A 175 -19.04 -15.68 18.57
C SER A 175 -17.95 -15.92 17.52
N THR A 176 -18.28 -15.76 16.25
CA THR A 176 -17.33 -15.96 15.13
C THR A 176 -16.25 -14.89 15.18
N LEU A 177 -16.66 -13.63 15.34
CA LEU A 177 -15.74 -12.49 15.46
C LEU A 177 -14.82 -12.65 16.68
N ARG A 178 -15.39 -13.07 17.83
CA ARG A 178 -14.60 -13.32 19.05
C ARG A 178 -13.58 -14.44 18.85
N THR A 179 -13.95 -15.50 18.14
CA THR A 179 -13.03 -16.60 17.79
C THR A 179 -11.89 -16.10 16.92
N ILE A 180 -12.17 -15.30 15.90
CA ILE A 180 -11.15 -14.67 15.03
C ILE A 180 -10.20 -13.82 15.86
N GLN A 181 -10.71 -12.93 16.71
CA GLN A 181 -9.89 -12.08 17.58
C GLN A 181 -8.98 -12.89 18.51
N SER A 182 -9.49 -13.96 19.10
CA SER A 182 -8.71 -14.85 19.98
C SER A 182 -7.59 -15.53 19.20
N GLN A 183 -7.89 -16.12 18.05
CA GLN A 183 -6.89 -16.79 17.21
C GLN A 183 -5.82 -15.82 16.70
N MET A 184 -6.20 -14.58 16.33
CA MET A 184 -5.24 -13.56 15.95
C MET A 184 -4.28 -13.20 17.11
N LYS A 185 -4.81 -13.04 18.32
CA LYS A 185 -4.00 -12.77 19.51
C LYS A 185 -3.04 -13.90 19.81
N ASP A 186 -3.48 -15.15 19.69
CA ASP A 186 -2.66 -16.34 19.92
C ASP A 186 -1.52 -16.43 18.90
N MET A 187 -1.75 -16.06 17.65
CA MET A 187 -0.70 -16.03 16.60
C MET A 187 0.39 -14.99 16.87
N LEU A 188 0.05 -13.85 17.48
CA LEU A 188 1.04 -12.83 17.85
C LEU A 188 1.93 -13.26 19.03
N THR A 189 1.41 -14.10 19.93
CA THR A 189 2.11 -14.52 21.14
C THR A 189 2.90 -15.81 20.94
N ASN A 190 2.43 -16.71 20.07
CA ASN A 190 3.04 -18.02 19.81
C ASN A 190 3.99 -18.00 18.62
N THR A 191 5.19 -17.46 18.81
CA THR A 191 6.23 -17.57 17.80
C THR A 191 6.92 -18.93 17.87
N SER A 192 6.43 -19.89 17.11
CA SER A 192 7.10 -21.19 16.88
C SER A 192 8.22 -21.05 15.84
N SER A 193 9.04 -20.00 15.94
CA SER A 193 10.11 -19.77 14.97
C SER A 193 11.44 -20.30 15.48
N THR A 194 12.30 -20.73 14.55
CA THR A 194 13.72 -21.02 14.79
C THR A 194 14.53 -19.75 15.03
N SER A 195 13.87 -18.59 15.02
CA SER A 195 14.47 -17.26 15.19
C SER A 195 15.15 -17.09 16.55
N THR A 196 16.16 -16.25 16.58
CA THR A 196 16.78 -15.68 17.79
C THR A 196 15.75 -14.92 18.62
N TYR A 197 14.82 -14.23 17.95
CA TYR A 197 13.72 -13.52 18.61
C TYR A 197 12.52 -14.43 18.82
N LYS A 198 11.96 -14.41 20.03
CA LYS A 198 10.82 -15.25 20.45
C LYS A 198 9.52 -14.46 20.62
N THR A 199 9.60 -13.15 20.79
CA THR A 199 8.44 -12.28 20.98
C THR A 199 8.60 -10.98 20.22
N LEU A 200 7.48 -10.41 19.78
CA LEU A 200 7.45 -9.11 19.12
C LEU A 200 8.04 -7.99 20.00
N SER A 201 7.89 -8.10 21.32
CA SER A 201 8.42 -7.09 22.27
C SER A 201 9.95 -6.99 22.24
N GLN A 202 10.67 -8.08 21.91
CA GLN A 202 12.12 -8.07 21.77
C GLN A 202 12.62 -7.21 20.62
N ILE A 203 11.77 -7.00 19.62
CA ILE A 203 12.04 -6.11 18.46
C ILE A 203 11.33 -4.76 18.55
N GLY A 204 10.81 -4.40 19.74
CA GLY A 204 10.17 -3.10 19.97
C GLY A 204 8.69 -3.03 19.56
N ILE A 205 8.03 -4.15 19.24
CA ILE A 205 6.59 -4.18 18.94
C ILE A 205 5.85 -4.77 20.14
N THR A 206 4.99 -3.97 20.78
CA THR A 206 4.22 -4.38 21.96
C THR A 206 2.72 -4.32 21.69
N THR A 207 1.95 -5.16 22.37
CA THR A 207 0.49 -5.16 22.25
C THR A 207 -0.11 -4.35 23.39
N ASP A 208 -0.96 -3.39 23.06
CA ASP A 208 -1.77 -2.68 24.05
C ASP A 208 -2.83 -3.63 24.63
N PRO A 209 -2.86 -3.83 25.96
CA PRO A 209 -3.73 -4.83 26.57
C PRO A 209 -5.22 -4.47 26.49
N THR A 210 -5.54 -3.19 26.32
CA THR A 210 -6.93 -2.69 26.32
C THR A 210 -7.52 -2.75 24.91
N SER A 211 -6.79 -2.21 23.93
CA SER A 211 -7.27 -2.09 22.54
C SER A 211 -6.86 -3.28 21.66
N GLY A 212 -5.90 -4.09 22.09
CA GLY A 212 -5.31 -5.16 21.28
C GLY A 212 -4.43 -4.67 20.13
N LYS A 213 -4.22 -3.36 20.00
CA LYS A 213 -3.38 -2.74 18.97
C LYS A 213 -1.90 -2.99 19.23
N LEU A 214 -1.12 -2.95 18.15
CA LEU A 214 0.33 -3.01 18.20
C LEU A 214 0.92 -1.61 18.24
N ASN A 215 1.84 -1.39 19.18
CA ASN A 215 2.64 -0.17 19.30
C ASN A 215 4.07 -0.50 18.90
N THR A 216 4.70 0.33 18.07
CA THR A 216 6.08 0.15 17.60
C THR A 216 6.99 1.20 18.20
N ASP A 217 8.05 0.76 18.87
CA ASP A 217 9.22 1.55 19.20
C ASP A 217 10.20 1.46 18.02
N GLN A 218 10.17 2.49 17.18
CA GLN A 218 10.95 2.52 15.94
C GLN A 218 12.45 2.39 16.18
N THR A 219 12.95 3.03 17.24
CA THR A 219 14.38 2.96 17.58
C THR A 219 14.83 1.54 17.93
N LYS A 220 14.01 0.80 18.68
CA LYS A 220 14.28 -0.60 19.01
C LYS A 220 14.14 -1.51 17.80
N LEU A 221 13.17 -1.25 16.94
CA LEU A 221 12.97 -2.03 15.71
C LEU A 221 14.17 -1.88 14.79
N ASP A 222 14.63 -0.65 14.55
CA ASP A 222 15.77 -0.38 13.68
C ASP A 222 17.07 -0.95 14.26
N ALA A 223 17.29 -0.84 15.57
CA ALA A 223 18.42 -1.48 16.23
C ALA A 223 18.39 -3.01 16.13
N ALA A 224 17.23 -3.63 16.27
CA ALA A 224 17.07 -5.07 16.14
C ALA A 224 17.29 -5.52 14.68
N LEU A 225 16.77 -4.78 13.70
CA LEU A 225 16.98 -5.01 12.27
C LEU A 225 18.46 -4.87 11.88
N ALA A 226 19.17 -3.87 12.41
CA ALA A 226 20.60 -3.71 12.16
C ALA A 226 21.42 -4.87 12.75
N LYS A 227 20.99 -5.41 13.90
CA LYS A 227 21.69 -6.50 14.61
C LYS A 227 21.48 -7.87 13.98
N ASP A 228 20.22 -8.23 13.69
CA ASP A 228 19.87 -9.57 13.19
C ASP A 228 18.61 -9.50 12.31
N PRO A 229 18.72 -9.01 11.07
CA PRO A 229 17.58 -8.93 10.15
C PRO A 229 17.03 -10.29 9.76
N ASP A 230 17.88 -11.33 9.70
CA ASP A 230 17.46 -12.67 9.32
C ASP A 230 16.66 -13.35 10.45
N GLY A 231 17.02 -13.09 11.71
CA GLY A 231 16.22 -13.50 12.87
C GLY A 231 14.84 -12.85 12.87
N ILE A 232 14.72 -11.56 12.54
CA ILE A 232 13.42 -10.87 12.42
C ILE A 232 12.61 -11.45 11.27
N LYS A 233 13.23 -11.67 10.10
CA LYS A 233 12.59 -12.32 8.96
C LYS A 233 12.06 -13.70 9.32
N ALA A 234 12.85 -14.51 10.02
CA ALA A 234 12.43 -15.84 10.47
C ALA A 234 11.26 -15.80 11.47
N MET A 235 11.17 -14.76 12.31
CA MET A 235 10.07 -14.59 13.26
C MET A 235 8.78 -14.10 12.55
N ILE A 236 8.87 -13.08 11.69
CA ILE A 236 7.71 -12.45 11.08
C ILE A 236 7.23 -13.24 9.87
N VAL A 237 8.10 -13.55 8.93
CA VAL A 237 7.77 -14.24 7.67
C VAL A 237 7.94 -15.76 7.81
N GLY A 238 8.97 -16.20 8.53
CA GLY A 238 9.30 -17.61 8.67
C GLY A 238 9.74 -18.23 7.33
N ASP A 239 9.21 -19.43 7.05
CA ASP A 239 9.43 -20.15 5.78
C ASP A 239 8.54 -19.65 4.63
N GLY A 240 7.69 -18.67 4.87
CA GLY A 240 6.72 -18.14 3.90
C GLY A 240 5.57 -19.09 3.57
N LYS A 241 5.45 -20.23 4.25
CA LYS A 241 4.42 -21.26 4.00
C LYS A 241 3.62 -21.61 5.26
N THR A 242 4.28 -21.94 6.33
CA THR A 242 3.65 -22.46 7.56
C THR A 242 4.13 -21.79 8.84
N THR A 243 5.32 -21.20 8.82
CA THR A 243 5.92 -20.54 9.98
C THR A 243 5.97 -19.04 9.80
N GLY A 244 6.20 -18.31 10.90
CA GLY A 244 6.19 -16.85 10.91
C GLY A 244 4.82 -16.26 11.21
N ILE A 245 4.80 -15.17 11.96
CA ILE A 245 3.57 -14.52 12.45
C ILE A 245 2.71 -14.05 11.29
N ALA A 246 3.29 -13.27 10.35
CA ALA A 246 2.56 -12.72 9.21
C ALA A 246 2.08 -13.82 8.26
N THR A 247 2.86 -14.85 8.02
CA THR A 247 2.47 -15.99 7.18
C THR A 247 1.31 -16.78 7.79
N LYS A 248 1.38 -17.08 9.10
CA LYS A 248 0.27 -17.75 9.81
C LYS A 248 -1.00 -16.91 9.77
N LEU A 249 -0.88 -15.60 10.01
CA LEU A 249 -2.02 -14.69 9.94
C LEU A 249 -2.63 -14.64 8.54
N SER A 250 -1.83 -14.56 7.49
CA SER A 250 -2.29 -14.60 6.10
C SER A 250 -3.02 -15.89 5.76
N ASN A 251 -2.46 -17.04 6.16
CA ASN A 251 -3.09 -18.36 5.93
C ASN A 251 -4.43 -18.49 6.65
N ASN A 252 -4.50 -18.03 7.88
CA ASN A 252 -5.75 -18.07 8.65
C ASN A 252 -6.79 -17.10 8.06
N LEU A 253 -6.41 -15.88 7.68
CA LEU A 253 -7.31 -14.94 7.00
C LEU A 253 -7.86 -15.55 5.71
N THR A 254 -7.02 -16.16 4.90
CA THR A 254 -7.44 -16.86 3.68
C THR A 254 -8.44 -17.99 3.98
N SER A 255 -8.18 -18.78 5.03
CA SER A 255 -9.08 -19.85 5.45
C SER A 255 -10.42 -19.32 5.98
N TRP A 256 -10.42 -18.30 6.83
CA TRP A 256 -11.64 -17.71 7.40
C TRP A 256 -12.53 -17.05 6.36
N LEU A 257 -11.92 -16.44 5.33
CA LEU A 257 -12.61 -15.74 4.25
C LEU A 257 -12.95 -16.63 3.04
N SER A 258 -12.57 -17.90 3.07
CA SER A 258 -12.89 -18.85 1.98
C SER A 258 -14.39 -19.10 1.90
N SER A 259 -14.86 -19.63 0.77
CA SER A 259 -16.27 -19.98 0.55
C SER A 259 -16.82 -21.06 1.51
N THR A 260 -15.94 -21.77 2.22
CA THR A 260 -16.27 -22.73 3.27
C THR A 260 -15.76 -22.29 4.64
N GLY A 261 -15.25 -21.07 4.73
CA GLY A 261 -14.69 -20.49 5.94
C GLY A 261 -15.74 -20.10 6.98
N MET A 262 -15.25 -19.80 8.18
CA MET A 262 -16.15 -19.47 9.31
C MET A 262 -16.97 -18.19 9.09
N VAL A 263 -16.46 -17.22 8.34
CA VAL A 263 -17.19 -15.98 7.99
C VAL A 263 -18.36 -16.31 7.06
N GLN A 264 -18.13 -17.14 6.04
CA GLN A 264 -19.20 -17.57 5.13
C GLN A 264 -20.25 -18.39 5.87
N ALA A 265 -19.82 -19.33 6.72
CA ALA A 265 -20.73 -20.14 7.52
C ALA A 265 -21.62 -19.29 8.47
N ALA A 266 -21.05 -18.26 9.08
CA ALA A 266 -21.80 -17.30 9.90
C ALA A 266 -22.82 -16.51 9.05
N THR A 267 -22.42 -16.02 7.88
CA THR A 267 -23.29 -15.29 6.94
C THR A 267 -24.45 -16.17 6.46
N ASP A 268 -24.19 -17.43 6.13
CA ASP A 268 -25.21 -18.40 5.72
C ASP A 268 -26.19 -18.70 6.87
N GLY A 269 -25.66 -18.79 8.11
CA GLY A 269 -26.47 -18.98 9.31
C GLY A 269 -27.43 -17.81 9.53
N VAL A 270 -26.96 -16.58 9.43
CA VAL A 270 -27.79 -15.37 9.54
C VAL A 270 -28.83 -15.33 8.42
N SER A 271 -28.46 -15.63 7.19
CA SER A 271 -29.36 -15.66 6.03
C SER A 271 -30.49 -16.69 6.21
N LYS A 272 -30.18 -17.89 6.72
CA LYS A 272 -31.18 -18.91 7.07
C LYS A 272 -32.13 -18.41 8.16
N THR A 273 -31.60 -17.77 9.19
CA THR A 273 -32.41 -17.22 10.29
C THR A 273 -33.38 -16.14 9.77
N LEU A 274 -32.88 -15.24 8.91
CA LEU A 274 -33.69 -14.18 8.30
C LEU A 274 -34.82 -14.78 7.42
N ASN A 275 -34.51 -15.77 6.59
CA ASN A 275 -35.50 -16.46 5.78
C ASN A 275 -36.58 -17.13 6.63
N ASN A 276 -36.18 -17.82 7.71
CA ASN A 276 -37.12 -18.45 8.64
C ASN A 276 -38.02 -17.41 9.33
N LEU A 277 -37.45 -16.29 9.76
CA LEU A 277 -38.21 -15.20 10.39
C LEU A 277 -39.19 -14.57 9.42
N THR A 278 -38.81 -14.37 8.16
CA THR A 278 -39.69 -13.88 7.09
C THR A 278 -40.85 -14.82 6.85
N GLN A 279 -40.62 -16.14 6.81
CA GLN A 279 -41.66 -17.15 6.67
C GLN A 279 -42.63 -17.13 7.87
N GLN A 280 -42.11 -17.01 9.09
CA GLN A 280 -42.94 -16.89 10.29
C GLN A 280 -43.81 -15.62 10.28
N TYR A 281 -43.20 -14.49 9.88
CA TYR A 281 -43.92 -13.22 9.72
C TYR A 281 -45.08 -13.36 8.72
N ASN A 282 -44.85 -13.91 7.54
CA ASN A 282 -45.87 -14.12 6.52
C ASN A 282 -47.01 -15.01 7.04
N LYS A 283 -46.66 -16.12 7.73
CA LYS A 283 -47.63 -17.02 8.33
C LYS A 283 -48.52 -16.31 9.40
N VAL A 284 -47.92 -15.47 10.22
CA VAL A 284 -48.66 -14.68 11.21
C VAL A 284 -49.58 -13.67 10.52
N SER A 285 -49.10 -12.97 9.47
CA SER A 285 -49.90 -12.04 8.67
C SER A 285 -51.11 -12.74 8.03
N ASP A 286 -50.89 -13.90 7.37
CA ASP A 286 -51.97 -14.69 6.76
C ASP A 286 -53.00 -15.12 7.81
N ASN A 287 -52.59 -15.54 8.99
CA ASN A 287 -53.48 -15.90 10.08
C ASN A 287 -54.33 -14.72 10.59
N ILE A 288 -53.72 -13.52 10.67
CA ILE A 288 -54.40 -12.30 11.03
C ILE A 288 -55.48 -11.97 9.97
N ASP A 289 -55.11 -12.01 8.68
CA ASP A 289 -56.03 -11.73 7.58
C ASP A 289 -57.20 -12.73 7.53
N ALA A 290 -56.93 -14.02 7.73
CA ALA A 290 -57.96 -15.06 7.82
C ALA A 290 -58.89 -14.81 9.03
N THR A 291 -58.35 -14.37 10.16
CA THR A 291 -59.13 -14.04 11.35
C THR A 291 -60.02 -12.84 11.12
N ILE A 292 -59.47 -11.78 10.51
CA ILE A 292 -60.26 -10.59 10.11
C ILE A 292 -61.39 -10.96 9.16
N ALA A 293 -61.11 -11.77 8.13
CA ALA A 293 -62.12 -12.25 7.19
C ALA A 293 -63.24 -13.05 7.88
N ARG A 294 -62.88 -13.95 8.80
CA ARG A 294 -63.84 -14.70 9.60
C ARG A 294 -64.70 -13.79 10.49
N LEU A 295 -64.09 -12.82 11.18
CA LEU A 295 -64.80 -11.86 11.99
C LEU A 295 -65.75 -11.01 11.14
N LYS A 296 -65.34 -10.51 9.98
CA LYS A 296 -66.21 -9.78 9.05
C LYS A 296 -67.44 -10.61 8.65
N THR A 297 -67.23 -11.89 8.32
CA THR A 297 -68.33 -12.79 8.00
C THR A 297 -69.32 -12.97 9.16
N GLN A 298 -68.81 -13.13 10.40
CA GLN A 298 -69.62 -13.23 11.60
C GLN A 298 -70.40 -11.96 11.89
N PHE A 299 -69.78 -10.78 11.76
CA PHE A 299 -70.48 -9.50 11.93
C PHE A 299 -71.55 -9.29 10.85
N THR A 300 -71.27 -9.65 9.60
CA THR A 300 -72.31 -9.57 8.55
C THR A 300 -73.51 -10.49 8.84
N ALA A 301 -73.25 -11.72 9.32
CA ALA A 301 -74.31 -12.64 9.74
C ALA A 301 -75.12 -12.11 10.94
N LEU A 302 -74.42 -11.47 11.90
CA LEU A 302 -75.09 -10.84 13.03
C LEU A 302 -75.97 -9.66 12.58
N ASP A 303 -75.50 -8.80 11.70
CA ASP A 303 -76.31 -7.70 11.12
C ASP A 303 -77.56 -8.19 10.42
N VAL A 304 -77.44 -9.27 9.63
CA VAL A 304 -78.63 -9.92 8.98
C VAL A 304 -79.57 -10.44 10.05
N THR A 305 -79.07 -11.03 11.13
CA THR A 305 -79.93 -11.56 12.22
C THR A 305 -80.61 -10.43 12.95
N ILE A 306 -79.88 -9.34 13.30
CA ILE A 306 -80.48 -8.15 13.93
C ILE A 306 -81.56 -7.49 13.04
N SER A 307 -81.32 -7.37 11.74
CA SER A 307 -82.30 -6.89 10.75
C SER A 307 -83.53 -7.77 10.72
N LYS A 308 -83.40 -9.10 10.73
CA LYS A 308 -84.55 -10.03 10.82
C LYS A 308 -85.32 -9.86 12.13
N LEU A 309 -84.62 -9.72 13.29
CA LEU A 309 -85.25 -9.48 14.60
C LEU A 309 -86.01 -8.15 14.64
N ASN A 310 -85.40 -7.10 14.10
CA ASN A 310 -86.08 -5.77 14.01
C ASN A 310 -87.31 -5.84 13.12
N ASN A 311 -87.29 -6.51 11.98
CA ASN A 311 -88.42 -6.74 11.08
C ASN A 311 -89.51 -7.54 11.80
N THR A 312 -89.14 -8.59 12.55
CA THR A 312 -90.10 -9.40 13.34
C THR A 312 -90.71 -8.58 14.47
N SER A 313 -89.91 -7.78 15.15
CA SER A 313 -90.44 -6.85 16.20
C SER A 313 -91.46 -5.84 15.62
N SER A 314 -91.09 -5.23 14.48
CA SER A 314 -91.96 -4.31 13.81
C SER A 314 -93.27 -4.98 13.37
N TYR A 315 -93.19 -6.19 12.85
CA TYR A 315 -94.36 -6.99 12.46
C TYR A 315 -95.26 -7.30 13.69
N LEU A 316 -94.66 -7.75 14.80
CA LEU A 316 -95.43 -8.01 16.06
C LEU A 316 -96.07 -6.76 16.57
N THR A 317 -95.37 -5.62 16.60
CA THR A 317 -95.90 -4.34 17.02
C THR A 317 -97.18 -3.97 16.19
N SER A 318 -97.08 -4.11 14.85
CA SER A 318 -98.21 -3.85 13.96
C SER A 318 -99.38 -4.81 14.20
N GLN A 319 -99.10 -6.09 14.49
CA GLN A 319 -100.14 -7.05 14.81
C GLN A 319 -100.88 -6.74 16.14
N PHE A 320 -100.14 -6.35 17.18
CA PHE A 320 -100.71 -5.96 18.46
C PHE A 320 -101.48 -4.64 18.37
N GLU A 321 -101.00 -3.68 17.60
CA GLU A 321 -101.78 -2.45 17.33
C GLU A 321 -103.06 -2.69 16.59
N THR A 322 -103.05 -3.55 15.58
CA THR A 322 -104.20 -3.98 14.82
C THR A 322 -105.21 -4.73 15.73
N SER A 323 -104.70 -5.64 16.57
CA SER A 323 -105.54 -6.40 17.52
C SER A 323 -106.17 -5.54 18.57
N SER A 324 -105.54 -4.45 19.04
CA SER A 324 -106.04 -3.53 20.02
C SER A 324 -107.09 -2.57 19.41
N SER A 325 -107.12 -2.34 18.11
CA SER A 325 -108.10 -1.53 17.37
C SER A 325 -109.38 -2.26 17.03
N THR A 326 -109.41 -3.60 17.16
CA THR A 326 -110.58 -4.43 16.82
C THR A 326 -111.46 -4.75 18.08
N THR A 327 -111.08 -4.24 19.22
CA THR A 327 -111.81 -4.47 20.50
C THR A 327 -112.43 -3.20 21.02
N LYS A 328 -113.04 -2.35 20.18
CA LYS A 328 -113.93 -1.26 20.59
C LYS A 328 -115.24 -1.42 19.88
#